data_26bab2e7b75e91acc70fa96fce77e3fb
#
_entry.id   26bab2e7b75e91acc70fa96fce77e3fb
#
_cell.length_a   1.000
_cell.length_b   1.000
_cell.length_c   1.000
_cell.angle_alpha   90.00
_cell.angle_beta   90.00
_cell.angle_gamma   90.00
#
_symmetry.space_group_name_H-M   'P 1'
#
loop_
_entity.id
_entity.type
_entity.pdbx_description
1 polymer ?
#
loop_
_entity_poly.entity_id
_entity_poly.type
_entity_poly.pdbx_seq_one_letter_code
_entity_poly.pdbx_strand_id
1 'polypeptide(L)'
;MDRGYEFLLNKYKTKQPGEQWKLETEYQYVKDYRQKQRLFTLDQIVNERTTKSKGTFKLPRQQKDRAKHLIQHLDFSGRVSEKDYIVMILIYVKLESNNKYTFNQFLPWLADYGIDVQTFVRFLVKLNKYHIEN
;
A
#
# COMPACT_ATOMS: atom_id res chain seq x y z
N MET A 1 0.18 -11.79 -7.77
CA MET A 1 -0.94 -12.31 -7.02
C MET A 1 -2.29 -11.99 -7.56
N ASP A 2 -2.31 -11.38 -8.72
CA ASP A 2 -3.56 -11.17 -9.42
C ASP A 2 -4.09 -12.44 -10.05
N ARG A 3 -3.24 -13.48 -10.12
CA ARG A 3 -3.62 -14.75 -10.71
C ARG A 3 -4.80 -15.44 -10.03
N GLY A 4 -4.93 -15.32 -8.70
CA GLY A 4 -6.08 -15.89 -7.99
C GLY A 4 -7.38 -15.23 -8.37
N TYR A 5 -7.35 -13.91 -8.55
CA TYR A 5 -8.49 -13.16 -8.99
C TYR A 5 -8.85 -13.49 -10.46
N GLU A 6 -7.86 -13.52 -11.34
CA GLU A 6 -8.08 -13.87 -12.74
C GLU A 6 -8.62 -15.30 -12.88
N PHE A 7 -8.11 -16.21 -12.07
CA PHE A 7 -8.60 -17.60 -12.04
C PHE A 7 -10.08 -17.64 -11.71
N LEU A 8 -10.52 -16.90 -10.69
CA LEU A 8 -11.92 -16.86 -10.31
C LEU A 8 -12.79 -16.28 -11.43
N LEU A 9 -12.35 -15.22 -12.08
CA LEU A 9 -13.06 -14.64 -13.21
C LEU A 9 -13.19 -15.66 -14.35
N ASN A 10 -12.11 -16.35 -14.66
CA ASN A 10 -12.13 -17.36 -15.74
C ASN A 10 -13.01 -18.56 -15.38
N LYS A 11 -12.97 -19.00 -14.13
CA LYS A 11 -13.77 -20.11 -13.64
C LYS A 11 -15.27 -19.86 -13.80
N TYR A 12 -15.71 -18.61 -13.51
CA TYR A 12 -17.14 -18.28 -13.55
C TYR A 12 -17.59 -17.55 -14.81
N LYS A 13 -16.67 -17.29 -15.73
CA LYS A 13 -16.94 -16.53 -16.94
C LYS A 13 -18.03 -17.13 -17.82
N THR A 14 -18.12 -18.46 -17.85
CA THR A 14 -19.07 -19.20 -18.66
C THR A 14 -20.27 -19.73 -17.87
N LYS A 15 -20.42 -19.28 -16.62
CA LYS A 15 -21.49 -19.76 -15.76
C LYS A 15 -22.86 -19.20 -16.14
N GLN A 16 -23.90 -19.92 -15.71
CA GLN A 16 -25.28 -19.51 -15.90
C GLN A 16 -25.53 -18.12 -15.27
N PRO A 17 -26.44 -17.32 -15.84
CA PRO A 17 -26.72 -15.99 -15.30
C PRO A 17 -27.09 -15.96 -13.81
N GLY A 18 -27.74 -17.02 -13.30
CA GLY A 18 -28.11 -17.09 -11.90
C GLY A 18 -26.94 -17.24 -10.92
N GLU A 19 -25.72 -17.44 -11.41
CA GLU A 19 -24.54 -17.60 -10.55
C GLU A 19 -23.67 -16.32 -10.47
N GLN A 20 -24.13 -15.24 -11.03
CA GLN A 20 -23.39 -13.96 -11.03
C GLN A 20 -23.06 -13.50 -9.61
N TRP A 21 -23.98 -13.65 -8.67
CA TRP A 21 -23.76 -13.23 -7.29
C TRP A 21 -22.60 -13.99 -6.62
N LYS A 22 -22.40 -15.27 -7.00
CA LYS A 22 -21.26 -16.05 -6.47
C LYS A 22 -19.94 -15.48 -6.91
N LEU A 23 -19.84 -15.11 -8.18
CA LEU A 23 -18.62 -14.48 -8.71
C LEU A 23 -18.33 -13.19 -7.99
N GLU A 24 -19.33 -12.35 -7.79
CA GLU A 24 -19.18 -11.07 -7.11
C GLU A 24 -18.75 -11.27 -5.66
N THR A 25 -19.34 -12.24 -4.96
CA THR A 25 -19.00 -12.55 -3.57
C THR A 25 -17.55 -13.04 -3.45
N GLU A 26 -17.14 -13.95 -4.33
CA GLU A 26 -15.76 -14.46 -4.32
C GLU A 26 -14.76 -13.37 -4.70
N TYR A 27 -15.12 -12.48 -5.64
CA TYR A 27 -14.29 -11.35 -6.01
C TYR A 27 -14.08 -10.41 -4.80
N GLN A 28 -15.14 -10.11 -4.08
CA GLN A 28 -15.05 -9.26 -2.90
C GLN A 28 -14.19 -9.91 -1.82
N TYR A 29 -14.30 -11.22 -1.64
CA TYR A 29 -13.47 -11.95 -0.70
C TYR A 29 -11.97 -11.81 -1.03
N VAL A 30 -11.61 -11.93 -2.30
CA VAL A 30 -10.22 -11.79 -2.73
C VAL A 30 -9.72 -10.36 -2.47
N LYS A 31 -10.54 -9.34 -2.75
CA LYS A 31 -10.19 -7.95 -2.47
C LYS A 31 -9.96 -7.72 -0.98
N ASP A 32 -10.86 -8.23 -0.15
CA ASP A 32 -10.75 -8.08 1.31
C ASP A 32 -9.50 -8.77 1.84
N TYR A 33 -9.18 -9.94 1.32
CA TYR A 33 -7.98 -10.67 1.68
C TYR A 33 -6.73 -9.86 1.34
N ARG A 34 -6.66 -9.27 0.16
CA ARG A 34 -5.53 -8.42 -0.25
C ARG A 34 -5.37 -7.23 0.67
N GLN A 35 -6.47 -6.58 1.02
CA GLN A 35 -6.42 -5.43 1.92
C GLN A 35 -5.87 -5.84 3.29
N LYS A 36 -6.30 -6.97 3.81
CA LYS A 36 -5.78 -7.49 5.08
C LYS A 36 -4.28 -7.77 4.99
N GLN A 37 -3.81 -8.34 3.88
CA GLN A 37 -2.40 -8.62 3.67
C GLN A 37 -1.58 -7.32 3.62
N ARG A 38 -2.09 -6.30 2.97
CA ARG A 38 -1.43 -5.00 2.90
C ARG A 38 -1.34 -4.33 4.27
N LEU A 39 -2.40 -4.41 5.07
CA LEU A 39 -2.39 -3.88 6.43
C LEU A 39 -1.42 -4.66 7.33
N PHE A 40 -1.35 -5.96 7.15
CA PHE A 40 -0.36 -6.78 7.86
C PHE A 40 1.06 -6.36 7.48
N THR A 41 1.32 -6.13 6.21
CA THR A 41 2.62 -5.65 5.72
C THR A 41 2.96 -4.29 6.32
N LEU A 42 1.99 -3.38 6.43
CA LEU A 42 2.18 -2.10 7.09
C LEU A 42 2.66 -2.30 8.53
N ASP A 43 1.99 -3.17 9.28
CA ASP A 43 2.37 -3.45 10.67
C ASP A 43 3.78 -4.04 10.75
N GLN A 44 4.15 -4.91 9.82
CA GLN A 44 5.51 -5.46 9.76
C GLN A 44 6.56 -4.36 9.55
N ILE A 45 6.31 -3.45 8.62
CA ILE A 45 7.23 -2.35 8.34
C ILE A 45 7.36 -1.44 9.54
N VAL A 46 6.24 -1.11 10.20
CA VAL A 46 6.26 -0.29 11.41
C VAL A 46 7.12 -0.95 12.49
N ASN A 47 6.98 -2.25 12.68
CA ASN A 47 7.77 -2.99 13.67
C ASN A 47 9.26 -2.99 13.30
N GLU A 48 9.60 -3.18 12.03
CA GLU A 48 10.98 -3.13 11.56
C GLU A 48 11.59 -1.74 11.81
N ARG A 49 10.86 -0.68 11.50
CA ARG A 49 11.35 0.68 11.69
C ARG A 49 11.47 1.04 13.17
N THR A 50 10.54 0.58 13.98
CA THR A 50 10.60 0.80 15.43
C THR A 50 11.85 0.13 16.02
N THR A 51 12.12 -1.10 15.60
CA THR A 51 13.30 -1.84 16.05
C THR A 51 14.59 -1.15 15.62
N LYS A 52 14.71 -0.76 14.36
CA LYS A 52 15.90 -0.12 13.82
C LYS A 52 16.18 1.25 14.44
N SER A 53 15.15 1.96 14.83
CA SER A 53 15.27 3.27 15.46
C SER A 53 15.41 3.21 16.97
N LYS A 54 15.47 2.00 17.54
CA LYS A 54 15.53 1.79 18.99
C LYS A 54 14.36 2.47 19.73
N GLY A 55 13.18 2.41 19.10
CA GLY A 55 11.96 2.93 19.68
C GLY A 55 11.70 4.41 19.42
N THR A 56 12.57 5.11 18.68
CA THR A 56 12.34 6.54 18.38
C THR A 56 11.31 6.75 17.28
N PHE A 57 11.17 5.79 16.37
CA PHE A 57 10.12 5.84 15.36
C PHE A 57 8.78 5.47 15.97
N LYS A 58 7.80 6.33 15.75
CA LYS A 58 6.42 6.11 16.24
C LYS A 58 5.44 6.46 15.13
N LEU A 59 4.35 5.71 15.08
CA LEU A 59 3.26 5.97 14.15
C LEU A 59 1.99 6.26 14.95
N PRO A 60 1.71 7.54 15.26
CA PRO A 60 0.48 7.91 15.95
C PRO A 60 -0.76 7.46 15.18
N ARG A 61 -1.86 7.28 15.90
CA ARG A 61 -3.10 6.77 15.33
C ARG A 61 -3.56 7.53 14.09
N GLN A 62 -3.50 8.87 14.11
CA GLN A 62 -3.90 9.68 12.97
C GLN A 62 -3.09 9.37 11.73
N GLN A 63 -1.77 9.21 11.89
CA GLN A 63 -0.89 8.85 10.79
C GLN A 63 -1.14 7.43 10.31
N LYS A 64 -1.39 6.51 11.23
CA LYS A 64 -1.72 5.13 10.87
C LYS A 64 -3.02 5.07 10.08
N ASP A 65 -4.04 5.81 10.50
CA ASP A 65 -5.32 5.89 9.79
C ASP A 65 -5.13 6.49 8.39
N ARG A 66 -4.30 7.51 8.27
CA ARG A 66 -3.99 8.11 6.98
C ARG A 66 -3.31 7.10 6.05
N ALA A 67 -2.34 6.35 6.56
CA ALA A 67 -1.66 5.31 5.80
C ALA A 67 -2.64 4.22 5.35
N LYS A 68 -3.52 3.78 6.23
CA LYS A 68 -4.55 2.80 5.90
C LYS A 68 -5.48 3.31 4.81
N HIS A 69 -5.88 4.57 4.87
CA HIS A 69 -6.72 5.18 3.85
C HIS A 69 -6.04 5.14 2.48
N LEU A 70 -4.77 5.52 2.42
CA LEU A 70 -4.03 5.50 1.17
C LEU A 70 -3.85 4.07 0.64
N ILE A 71 -3.59 3.11 1.52
CA ILE A 71 -3.48 1.70 1.13
C ILE A 71 -4.78 1.20 0.51
N GLN A 72 -5.92 1.62 1.05
CA GLN A 72 -7.24 1.18 0.58
C GLN A 72 -7.63 1.82 -0.76
N HIS A 73 -7.15 3.02 -1.04
CA HIS A 73 -7.64 3.81 -2.18
C HIS A 73 -6.64 4.01 -3.30
N LEU A 74 -5.33 3.85 -3.05
CA LEU A 74 -4.35 3.96 -4.10
C LEU A 74 -4.30 2.69 -4.95
N ASP A 75 -4.02 2.87 -6.24
CA ASP A 75 -3.83 1.77 -7.16
C ASP A 75 -2.42 1.21 -7.02
N PHE A 76 -2.32 -0.06 -6.68
CA PHE A 76 -1.06 -0.78 -6.51
C PHE A 76 -0.62 -1.45 -7.82
N SER A 77 -0.94 -0.87 -8.96
CA SER A 77 -0.51 -1.38 -10.25
C SER A 77 0.93 -0.94 -10.57
N GLY A 78 1.59 -1.68 -11.46
CA GLY A 78 2.93 -1.34 -11.92
C GLY A 78 3.97 -2.35 -11.49
N ARG A 79 5.25 -2.00 -11.67
CA ARG A 79 6.38 -2.90 -11.42
C ARG A 79 6.89 -2.86 -9.97
N VAL A 80 6.35 -1.97 -9.17
CA VAL A 80 6.78 -1.81 -7.78
C VAL A 80 6.06 -2.86 -6.92
N SER A 81 6.78 -3.53 -6.04
CA SER A 81 6.16 -4.50 -5.14
C SER A 81 5.21 -3.81 -4.16
N GLU A 82 4.23 -4.55 -3.65
CA GLU A 82 3.29 -4.01 -2.67
C GLU A 82 4.01 -3.55 -1.40
N LYS A 83 5.03 -4.30 -0.97
CA LYS A 83 5.82 -3.92 0.21
C LYS A 83 6.50 -2.56 0.00
N ASP A 84 7.14 -2.36 -1.16
CA ASP A 84 7.80 -1.10 -1.47
C ASP A 84 6.81 0.05 -1.53
N TYR A 85 5.62 -0.19 -2.11
CA TYR A 85 4.56 0.79 -2.14
C TYR A 85 4.16 1.24 -0.73
N ILE A 86 4.01 0.28 0.17
CA ILE A 86 3.60 0.58 1.54
C ILE A 86 4.70 1.33 2.29
N VAL A 87 5.97 1.00 2.05
CA VAL A 87 7.09 1.77 2.59
C VAL A 87 7.00 3.23 2.14
N MET A 88 6.75 3.46 0.85
CA MET A 88 6.65 4.81 0.30
C MET A 88 5.44 5.56 0.86
N ILE A 89 4.31 4.88 1.03
CA ILE A 89 3.12 5.45 1.67
C ILE A 89 3.45 5.92 3.08
N LEU A 90 4.16 5.09 3.84
CA LEU A 90 4.53 5.42 5.22
C LEU A 90 5.46 6.62 5.28
N ILE A 91 6.46 6.70 4.40
CA ILE A 91 7.35 7.85 4.29
C ILE A 91 6.54 9.11 3.97
N TYR A 92 5.64 9.02 3.00
CA TYR A 92 4.80 10.15 2.62
C TYR A 92 3.95 10.65 3.79
N VAL A 93 3.33 9.73 4.53
CA VAL A 93 2.50 10.10 5.69
C VAL A 93 3.33 10.84 6.72
N LYS A 94 4.56 10.40 6.97
CA LYS A 94 5.46 11.09 7.88
C LYS A 94 5.82 12.49 7.39
N LEU A 95 6.13 12.62 6.11
CA LEU A 95 6.49 13.92 5.53
C LEU A 95 5.33 14.90 5.54
N GLU A 96 4.11 14.43 5.24
CA GLU A 96 2.94 15.32 5.22
C GLU A 96 2.50 15.74 6.63
N SER A 97 2.73 14.90 7.63
CA SER A 97 2.19 15.12 8.97
C SER A 97 3.02 16.08 9.82
N ASN A 98 4.28 16.33 9.48
CA ASN A 98 5.15 17.15 10.30
C ASN A 98 6.21 17.82 9.45
N ASN A 99 6.22 19.15 9.48
CA ASN A 99 7.20 19.97 8.74
C ASN A 99 8.64 19.79 9.23
N LYS A 100 8.85 19.15 10.38
CA LYS A 100 10.18 18.87 10.90
C LYS A 100 10.88 17.74 10.14
N TYR A 101 10.11 16.87 9.45
CA TYR A 101 10.70 15.80 8.68
C TYR A 101 11.09 16.29 7.29
N THR A 102 12.29 15.92 6.87
CA THR A 102 12.77 16.18 5.52
C THR A 102 12.97 14.88 4.77
N PHE A 103 12.94 14.95 3.45
CA PHE A 103 13.15 13.77 2.62
C PHE A 103 14.47 13.07 2.94
N ASN A 104 15.52 13.84 3.23
CA ASN A 104 16.83 13.26 3.49
C ASN A 104 16.85 12.31 4.68
N GLN A 105 15.96 12.51 5.65
CA GLN A 105 15.85 11.63 6.81
C GLN A 105 15.37 10.24 6.45
N PHE A 106 14.71 10.09 5.30
CA PHE A 106 14.15 8.82 4.85
C PHE A 106 14.99 8.14 3.78
N LEU A 107 16.10 8.73 3.36
CA LEU A 107 17.02 8.09 2.42
C LEU A 107 17.53 6.72 2.93
N PRO A 108 17.90 6.60 4.22
CA PRO A 108 18.28 5.28 4.75
C PRO A 108 17.16 4.23 4.66
N TRP A 109 15.90 4.65 4.79
CA TRP A 109 14.77 3.72 4.62
C TRP A 109 14.72 3.19 3.20
N LEU A 110 14.83 4.07 2.22
CA LEU A 110 14.81 3.67 0.82
C LEU A 110 15.95 2.70 0.53
N ALA A 111 17.15 2.98 1.06
CA ALA A 111 18.30 2.10 0.90
C ALA A 111 18.05 0.73 1.55
N ASP A 112 17.46 0.69 2.75
CA ASP A 112 17.18 -0.55 3.47
C ASP A 112 16.22 -1.46 2.70
N TYR A 113 15.28 -0.88 1.96
CA TYR A 113 14.30 -1.64 1.19
C TYR A 113 14.66 -1.76 -0.28
N GLY A 114 15.82 -1.23 -0.69
CA GLY A 114 16.24 -1.29 -2.08
C GLY A 114 15.38 -0.48 -3.03
N ILE A 115 14.78 0.60 -2.54
CA ILE A 115 13.93 1.47 -3.34
C ILE A 115 14.76 2.63 -3.89
N ASP A 116 14.74 2.79 -5.22
CA ASP A 116 15.42 3.89 -5.89
C ASP A 116 14.68 5.21 -5.62
N VAL A 117 15.45 6.28 -5.47
CA VAL A 117 14.90 7.64 -5.28
C VAL A 117 13.96 8.01 -6.43
N GLN A 118 14.30 7.66 -7.66
CA GLN A 118 13.42 7.93 -8.81
C GLN A 118 12.07 7.21 -8.69
N THR A 119 12.07 6.00 -8.14
CA THR A 119 10.83 5.26 -7.88
C THR A 119 9.95 6.02 -6.89
N PHE A 120 10.55 6.57 -5.85
CA PHE A 120 9.82 7.39 -4.87
C PHE A 120 9.26 8.66 -5.51
N VAL A 121 10.04 9.33 -6.37
CA VAL A 121 9.58 10.52 -7.07
C VAL A 121 8.38 10.19 -7.95
N ARG A 122 8.42 9.07 -8.67
CA ARG A 122 7.27 8.61 -9.49
C ARG A 122 6.05 8.33 -8.62
N PHE A 123 6.26 7.76 -7.46
CA PHE A 123 5.18 7.55 -6.49
C PHE A 123 4.55 8.88 -6.07
N LEU A 124 5.35 9.90 -5.78
CA LEU A 124 4.83 11.21 -5.40
C LEU A 124 4.03 11.85 -6.52
N VAL A 125 4.47 11.70 -7.76
CA VAL A 125 3.73 12.20 -8.93
C VAL A 125 2.37 11.51 -9.03
N LYS A 126 2.35 10.20 -8.88
CA LYS A 126 1.11 9.41 -8.91
C LYS A 126 0.17 9.82 -7.79
N LEU A 127 0.70 10.04 -6.60
CA LEU A 127 -0.07 10.44 -5.43
C LEU A 127 -0.66 11.85 -5.63
N ASN A 128 0.11 12.77 -6.18
CA ASN A 128 -0.37 14.11 -6.48
C ASN A 128 -1.53 14.06 -7.47
N LYS A 129 -1.43 13.22 -8.49
CA LYS A 129 -2.51 13.01 -9.46
C LYS A 129 -3.76 12.48 -8.78
N TYR A 130 -3.60 11.52 -7.86
CA TYR A 130 -4.71 10.98 -7.08
C TYR A 130 -5.42 12.10 -6.30
N HIS A 131 -4.67 12.97 -5.65
CA HIS A 131 -5.24 14.08 -4.87
C HIS A 131 -6.00 15.09 -5.74
N ILE A 132 -5.51 15.33 -6.96
CA ILE A 132 -6.18 16.23 -7.90
C ILE A 132 -7.51 15.63 -8.38
N GLU A 133 -7.53 14.33 -8.66
CA GLU A 133 -8.72 13.63 -9.18
C GLU A 133 -9.77 13.32 -8.09
N ASN A 134 -9.37 13.33 -6.86
CA ASN A 134 -10.21 13.03 -5.71
C ASN A 134 -10.25 14.16 -4.70
#